data_3237c4c8c860f8a730b147a6b9064021
#
_entry.id   3237c4c8c860f8a730b147a6b9064021
#
_cell.length_a   1.000
_cell.length_b   1.000
_cell.length_c   1.000
_cell.angle_alpha   90.00
_cell.angle_beta   90.00
_cell.angle_gamma   90.00
#
_symmetry.space_group_name_H-M   'P 1'
#
loop_
_entity.id
_entity.type
_entity.pdbx_description
1 polymer ?
#
loop_
_entity_poly.entity_id
_entity_poly.type
_entity_poly.pdbx_seq_one_letter_code
_entity_poly.pdbx_strand_id
1 'polypeptide(L)'
;MKSIKIVEVKSGVGAGTAGASLGVDEIKKIASEIGSDFFKCYESFEIKNISEKEKDNNNFVCAKNIKETLEISEQIAVRVKNILDEENFPLVISSDHSTSIGTIAGIKMTHKDKRIGVIWIDAHSDLHSPYTTPTGNMHGMPVLASLGMDNSEKKVREIGENIFNEWEKLKNLGKICPKINYEDLVYVGLRDYEEQEKFLIDKYNLPVIASQEITDLGIEKVVDKILSTLFACDYIYISFDVDSLDPSVSRGTGISVPDGLKEIDATEIIIGLMKSDKVCCFEITEIDPSLDNDKPMAKVAFNILERMVNHLNKGL
;
A
#
# COMPACT_ATOMS: atom_id res chain seq x y z
N MET A 1 11.41 -23.85 0.14
CA MET A 1 10.18 -23.13 -0.25
C MET A 1 10.03 -21.91 0.64
N LYS A 2 9.81 -20.74 0.07
CA LYS A 2 9.48 -19.54 0.86
C LYS A 2 8.10 -19.73 1.48
N SER A 3 7.99 -19.72 2.81
CA SER A 3 6.69 -19.75 3.48
C SER A 3 6.06 -18.36 3.46
N ILE A 4 4.75 -18.28 3.27
CA ILE A 4 4.02 -17.02 3.42
C ILE A 4 3.85 -16.75 4.91
N LYS A 5 4.14 -15.51 5.33
CA LYS A 5 3.88 -15.02 6.68
C LYS A 5 3.03 -13.75 6.62
N ILE A 6 1.92 -13.75 7.33
CA ILE A 6 0.93 -12.67 7.29
C ILE A 6 1.31 -11.61 8.33
N VAL A 7 1.29 -10.35 7.91
CA VAL A 7 1.38 -9.18 8.79
C VAL A 7 0.02 -8.50 8.82
N GLU A 8 -0.68 -8.57 9.95
CA GLU A 8 -2.00 -7.97 10.16
C GLU A 8 -1.85 -6.59 10.81
N VAL A 9 -2.16 -5.53 10.08
CA VAL A 9 -2.07 -4.16 10.60
C VAL A 9 -3.46 -3.62 10.85
N LYS A 10 -3.90 -3.65 12.10
CA LYS A 10 -5.24 -3.22 12.54
C LYS A 10 -5.25 -1.77 13.03
N SER A 11 -4.68 -0.88 12.21
CA SER A 11 -4.59 0.54 12.55
C SER A 11 -5.04 1.40 11.39
N GLY A 12 -6.09 2.16 11.57
CA GLY A 12 -6.58 3.15 10.62
C GLY A 12 -6.17 4.57 11.01
N VAL A 13 -4.99 4.77 11.62
CA VAL A 13 -4.56 6.09 12.12
C VAL A 13 -4.28 7.08 11.00
N GLY A 14 -3.86 6.60 9.85
CA GLY A 14 -3.60 7.41 8.65
C GLY A 14 -4.83 7.66 7.79
N ALA A 15 -5.89 6.86 7.98
CA ALA A 15 -7.12 6.95 7.22
C ALA A 15 -7.94 8.20 7.55
N GLY A 16 -8.80 8.58 6.61
CA GLY A 16 -9.84 9.58 6.81
C GLY A 16 -11.09 9.05 7.52
N THR A 17 -11.24 7.73 7.66
CA THR A 17 -12.41 7.04 8.20
C THR A 17 -12.05 6.19 9.42
N ALA A 18 -13.02 5.99 10.31
CA ALA A 18 -12.82 5.18 11.52
C ALA A 18 -12.99 3.66 11.27
N GLY A 19 -13.61 3.27 10.16
CA GLY A 19 -13.94 1.88 9.85
C GLY A 19 -12.80 1.07 9.24
N ALA A 20 -11.77 1.73 8.72
CA ALA A 20 -10.64 1.06 8.10
C ALA A 20 -9.96 0.03 9.02
N SER A 21 -9.85 0.31 10.33
CA SER A 21 -9.28 -0.62 11.32
C SER A 21 -10.00 -1.98 11.44
N LEU A 22 -11.23 -2.09 10.90
CA LEU A 22 -12.03 -3.31 10.92
C LEU A 22 -11.78 -4.23 9.74
N GLY A 23 -11.09 -3.76 8.69
CA GLY A 23 -10.90 -4.48 7.43
C GLY A 23 -10.26 -5.85 7.59
N VAL A 24 -9.18 -5.93 8.35
CA VAL A 24 -8.45 -7.19 8.61
C VAL A 24 -9.36 -8.24 9.26
N ASP A 25 -10.10 -7.85 10.31
CA ASP A 25 -10.98 -8.77 11.03
C ASP A 25 -12.15 -9.22 10.17
N GLU A 26 -12.68 -8.34 9.30
CA GLU A 26 -13.77 -8.71 8.40
C GLU A 26 -13.32 -9.70 7.33
N ILE A 27 -12.12 -9.54 6.75
CA ILE A 27 -11.55 -10.52 5.83
C ILE A 27 -11.42 -11.89 6.50
N LYS A 28 -10.92 -11.94 7.74
CA LYS A 28 -10.78 -13.20 8.52
C LYS A 28 -12.13 -13.84 8.78
N LYS A 29 -13.15 -13.02 9.08
CA LYS A 29 -14.52 -13.49 9.29
C LYS A 29 -15.09 -14.09 7.99
N ILE A 30 -14.96 -13.41 6.85
CA ILE A 30 -15.37 -13.91 5.54
C ILE A 30 -14.69 -15.25 5.23
N ALA A 31 -13.38 -15.38 5.42
CA ALA A 31 -12.66 -16.63 5.24
C ALA A 31 -13.25 -17.77 6.07
N SER A 32 -13.57 -17.48 7.35
CA SER A 32 -14.21 -18.47 8.25
C SER A 32 -15.62 -18.84 7.81
N GLU A 33 -16.43 -17.87 7.38
CA GLU A 33 -17.82 -18.10 6.94
C GLU A 33 -17.91 -19.00 5.71
N ILE A 34 -16.94 -18.92 4.78
CA ILE A 34 -16.88 -19.79 3.60
C ILE A 34 -16.12 -21.10 3.86
N GLY A 35 -15.65 -21.32 5.08
CA GLY A 35 -14.94 -22.53 5.48
C GLY A 35 -13.49 -22.62 4.97
N SER A 36 -12.87 -21.51 4.63
CA SER A 36 -11.47 -21.48 4.23
C SER A 36 -10.53 -21.58 5.43
N ASP A 37 -9.52 -22.42 5.34
CA ASP A 37 -8.46 -22.57 6.33
C ASP A 37 -7.27 -21.61 6.10
N PHE A 38 -7.41 -20.61 5.21
CA PHE A 38 -6.35 -19.69 4.81
C PHE A 38 -5.56 -19.15 6.00
N PHE A 39 -6.23 -18.49 6.95
CA PHE A 39 -5.56 -17.91 8.13
C PHE A 39 -5.07 -18.93 9.16
N LYS A 40 -5.41 -20.21 9.02
CA LYS A 40 -4.86 -21.29 9.84
C LYS A 40 -3.60 -21.91 9.24
N CYS A 41 -3.44 -21.79 7.91
CA CYS A 41 -2.31 -22.36 7.18
C CYS A 41 -1.04 -21.53 7.27
N TYR A 42 -1.15 -20.22 7.58
CA TYR A 42 -0.02 -19.31 7.58
C TYR A 42 0.17 -18.67 8.96
N GLU A 43 1.44 -18.53 9.36
CA GLU A 43 1.79 -17.79 10.57
C GLU A 43 1.44 -16.31 10.39
N SER A 44 0.78 -15.75 11.40
CA SER A 44 0.27 -14.39 11.38
C SER A 44 0.81 -13.56 12.54
N PHE A 45 1.15 -12.31 12.28
CA PHE A 45 1.68 -11.35 13.24
C PHE A 45 0.82 -10.10 13.25
N GLU A 46 0.15 -9.84 14.36
CA GLU A 46 -0.66 -8.65 14.53
C GLU A 46 0.20 -7.45 14.96
N ILE A 47 0.11 -6.36 14.21
CA ILE A 47 0.64 -5.04 14.59
C ILE A 47 -0.46 -4.25 15.27
N LYS A 48 -0.23 -3.87 16.52
CA LYS A 48 -1.21 -3.15 17.33
C LYS A 48 -0.85 -1.69 17.49
N ASN A 49 -1.87 -0.86 17.57
CA ASN A 49 -1.73 0.52 18.01
C ASN A 49 -1.22 0.53 19.46
N ILE A 50 -0.05 1.12 19.72
CA ILE A 50 0.55 1.16 21.06
C ILE A 50 -0.10 2.25 21.91
N SER A 51 -0.59 3.32 21.29
CA SER A 51 -1.11 4.50 21.98
C SER A 51 -2.65 4.49 22.09
N GLU A 52 -3.22 3.67 22.97
CA GLU A 52 -4.49 4.03 23.61
C GLU A 52 -4.31 5.18 24.64
N LYS A 53 -3.07 5.57 24.89
CA LYS A 53 -2.71 6.60 25.88
C LYS A 53 -2.55 7.93 25.16
N GLU A 54 -3.55 8.79 25.41
CA GLU A 54 -3.58 10.19 25.00
C GLU A 54 -3.60 10.37 23.47
N LYS A 55 -4.81 10.42 22.89
CA LYS A 55 -5.00 11.16 21.63
C LYS A 55 -4.41 12.53 21.89
N ASP A 56 -3.18 12.73 21.43
CA ASP A 56 -2.51 14.01 21.54
C ASP A 56 -3.42 14.98 20.79
N ASN A 57 -4.07 15.90 21.54
CA ASN A 57 -4.98 16.91 20.99
C ASN A 57 -4.24 17.92 20.07
N ASN A 58 -2.97 17.69 19.80
CA ASN A 58 -2.20 18.33 18.76
C ASN A 58 -2.57 17.74 17.39
N ASN A 59 -3.82 17.96 16.97
CA ASN A 59 -4.25 17.72 15.60
C ASN A 59 -3.42 18.61 14.66
N PHE A 60 -2.30 18.10 14.22
CA PHE A 60 -1.57 18.69 13.11
C PHE A 60 -2.45 18.59 11.86
N VAL A 61 -3.14 19.68 11.52
CA VAL A 61 -4.13 19.72 10.43
C VAL A 61 -3.56 19.20 9.11
N CYS A 62 -2.24 19.31 8.90
CA CYS A 62 -1.56 18.85 7.68
C CYS A 62 -0.75 17.55 7.84
N ALA A 63 -0.81 16.90 8.98
CA ALA A 63 -0.15 15.61 9.24
C ALA A 63 -0.81 14.92 10.46
N LYS A 64 -2.07 14.55 10.29
CA LYS A 64 -2.88 13.94 11.36
C LYS A 64 -2.25 12.62 11.80
N ASN A 65 -2.10 12.45 13.10
CA ASN A 65 -1.57 11.23 13.72
C ASN A 65 -0.18 10.80 13.17
N ILE A 66 0.66 11.77 12.76
CA ILE A 66 1.98 11.46 12.16
C ILE A 66 2.88 10.67 13.11
N LYS A 67 2.79 10.90 14.43
CA LYS A 67 3.58 10.16 15.44
C LYS A 67 3.14 8.71 15.53
N GLU A 68 1.84 8.48 15.58
CA GLU A 68 1.24 7.16 15.62
C GLU A 68 1.54 6.39 14.32
N THR A 69 1.45 7.08 13.18
CA THR A 69 1.85 6.52 11.87
C THR A 69 3.32 6.12 11.88
N LEU A 70 4.21 6.91 12.46
CA LEU A 70 5.63 6.56 12.60
C LEU A 70 5.82 5.32 13.47
N GLU A 71 5.21 5.27 14.66
CA GLU A 71 5.32 4.13 15.58
C GLU A 71 4.84 2.81 14.96
N ILE A 72 3.74 2.86 14.21
CA ILE A 72 3.21 1.68 13.51
C ILE A 72 4.13 1.29 12.37
N SER A 73 4.59 2.27 11.58
CA SER A 73 5.53 2.02 10.48
C SER A 73 6.85 1.40 10.96
N GLU A 74 7.35 1.79 12.14
CA GLU A 74 8.54 1.17 12.77
C GLU A 74 8.32 -0.31 13.08
N GLN A 75 7.16 -0.66 13.64
CA GLN A 75 6.83 -2.06 13.95
C GLN A 75 6.71 -2.90 12.68
N ILE A 76 6.01 -2.36 11.66
CA ILE A 76 5.86 -3.03 10.35
C ILE A 76 7.23 -3.25 9.71
N ALA A 77 8.09 -2.21 9.69
CA ALA A 77 9.41 -2.29 9.09
C ALA A 77 10.26 -3.40 9.72
N VAL A 78 10.25 -3.50 11.05
CA VAL A 78 10.96 -4.57 11.77
C VAL A 78 10.36 -5.94 11.45
N ARG A 79 9.03 -6.05 11.39
CA ARG A 79 8.36 -7.34 11.11
C ARG A 79 8.62 -7.81 9.69
N VAL A 80 8.42 -6.95 8.69
CA VAL A 80 8.67 -7.26 7.27
C VAL A 80 10.14 -7.64 7.07
N LYS A 81 11.07 -6.86 7.64
CA LYS A 81 12.49 -7.18 7.62
C LYS A 81 12.76 -8.59 8.15
N ASN A 82 12.26 -8.93 9.35
CA ASN A 82 12.50 -10.23 9.96
C ASN A 82 11.97 -11.39 9.10
N ILE A 83 10.78 -11.23 8.49
CA ILE A 83 10.20 -12.22 7.59
C ILE A 83 11.09 -12.43 6.37
N LEU A 84 11.60 -11.35 5.78
CA LEU A 84 12.48 -11.41 4.61
C LEU A 84 13.87 -11.97 4.95
N ASP A 85 14.44 -11.62 6.13
CA ASP A 85 15.72 -12.17 6.60
C ASP A 85 15.66 -13.70 6.83
N GLU A 86 14.46 -14.22 7.13
CA GLU A 86 14.17 -15.66 7.22
C GLU A 86 13.85 -16.29 5.86
N GLU A 87 14.04 -15.56 4.77
CA GLU A 87 13.74 -15.98 3.39
C GLU A 87 12.26 -16.34 3.15
N ASN A 88 11.35 -15.84 3.99
CA ASN A 88 9.90 -15.99 3.83
C ASN A 88 9.29 -14.82 3.05
N PHE A 89 8.03 -15.00 2.61
CA PHE A 89 7.28 -14.02 1.84
C PHE A 89 6.31 -13.25 2.76
N PRO A 90 6.50 -11.93 3.01
CA PRO A 90 5.54 -11.13 3.76
C PRO A 90 4.30 -10.83 2.91
N LEU A 91 3.14 -11.24 3.44
CA LEU A 91 1.82 -10.86 2.99
C LEU A 91 1.25 -9.87 3.99
N VAL A 92 1.14 -8.59 3.62
CA VAL A 92 0.64 -7.54 4.51
C VAL A 92 -0.84 -7.32 4.22
N ILE A 93 -1.66 -7.36 5.26
CA ILE A 93 -3.08 -6.98 5.22
C ILE A 93 -3.21 -5.79 6.15
N SER A 94 -3.39 -4.61 5.57
CA SER A 94 -3.38 -3.36 6.33
C SER A 94 -4.70 -2.62 6.26
N SER A 95 -4.89 -1.72 7.21
CA SER A 95 -6.12 -0.95 7.36
C SER A 95 -6.12 0.31 6.51
N ASP A 96 -4.98 1.00 6.42
CA ASP A 96 -4.83 2.21 5.61
C ASP A 96 -3.47 2.26 4.91
N HIS A 97 -3.39 3.02 3.83
CA HIS A 97 -2.22 3.01 2.93
C HIS A 97 -0.97 3.68 3.53
N SER A 98 -1.10 4.47 4.61
CA SER A 98 0.07 5.06 5.28
C SER A 98 1.05 4.01 5.81
N THR A 99 0.56 2.79 6.08
CA THR A 99 1.33 1.67 6.61
C THR A 99 2.39 1.14 5.65
N SER A 100 2.21 1.36 4.35
CA SER A 100 3.18 0.97 3.31
C SER A 100 4.55 1.65 3.47
N ILE A 101 4.62 2.80 4.18
CA ILE A 101 5.90 3.40 4.59
C ILE A 101 6.74 2.38 5.37
N GLY A 102 6.12 1.67 6.30
CA GLY A 102 6.76 0.61 7.10
C GLY A 102 7.13 -0.60 6.25
N THR A 103 6.25 -1.03 5.36
CA THR A 103 6.48 -2.17 4.46
C THR A 103 7.69 -1.90 3.55
N ILE A 104 7.71 -0.76 2.86
CA ILE A 104 8.82 -0.35 1.98
C ILE A 104 10.12 -0.21 2.78
N ALA A 105 10.06 0.37 3.99
CA ALA A 105 11.23 0.50 4.85
C ALA A 105 11.79 -0.87 5.26
N GLY A 106 10.93 -1.83 5.63
CA GLY A 106 11.34 -3.20 5.99
C GLY A 106 12.03 -3.92 4.84
N ILE A 107 11.48 -3.83 3.63
CA ILE A 107 12.09 -4.38 2.42
C ILE A 107 13.46 -3.75 2.19
N LYS A 108 13.55 -2.41 2.27
CA LYS A 108 14.81 -1.70 2.03
C LYS A 108 15.85 -1.95 3.13
N MET A 109 15.44 -2.16 4.38
CA MET A 109 16.33 -2.53 5.49
C MET A 109 16.97 -3.91 5.29
N THR A 110 16.25 -4.87 4.71
CA THR A 110 16.81 -6.18 4.34
C THR A 110 17.75 -6.07 3.13
N HIS A 111 17.35 -5.26 2.14
CA HIS A 111 18.02 -5.18 0.85
C HIS A 111 18.65 -3.78 0.61
N LYS A 112 19.53 -3.32 1.52
CA LYS A 112 20.05 -1.93 1.58
C LYS A 112 20.65 -1.44 0.26
N ASP A 113 21.46 -2.28 -0.39
CA ASP A 113 22.19 -1.93 -1.60
C ASP A 113 21.44 -2.34 -2.89
N LYS A 114 20.20 -2.82 -2.74
CA LYS A 114 19.38 -3.31 -3.83
C LYS A 114 18.37 -2.26 -4.30
N ARG A 115 18.04 -2.32 -5.58
CA ARG A 115 17.04 -1.47 -6.21
C ARG A 115 15.66 -2.10 -6.04
N ILE A 116 14.75 -1.35 -5.43
CA ILE A 116 13.39 -1.81 -5.11
C ILE A 116 12.41 -1.18 -6.09
N GLY A 117 11.74 -2.01 -6.88
CA GLY A 117 10.60 -1.60 -7.70
C GLY A 117 9.31 -1.59 -6.90
N VAL A 118 8.43 -0.65 -7.18
CA VAL A 118 7.12 -0.52 -6.55
C VAL A 118 6.04 -0.53 -7.63
N ILE A 119 5.09 -1.43 -7.49
CA ILE A 119 3.86 -1.44 -8.28
C ILE A 119 2.74 -0.96 -7.36
N TRP A 120 2.21 0.24 -7.65
CA TRP A 120 1.17 0.90 -6.89
C TRP A 120 -0.16 0.77 -7.62
N ILE A 121 -0.98 -0.20 -7.21
CA ILE A 121 -2.29 -0.46 -7.80
C ILE A 121 -3.31 0.31 -6.97
N ASP A 122 -3.75 1.46 -7.48
CA ASP A 122 -4.45 2.47 -6.69
C ASP A 122 -5.20 3.46 -7.60
N ALA A 123 -6.30 4.02 -7.11
CA ALA A 123 -6.95 5.17 -7.74
C ALA A 123 -6.15 6.46 -7.55
N HIS A 124 -5.36 6.54 -6.45
CA HIS A 124 -4.63 7.72 -6.00
C HIS A 124 -3.12 7.57 -6.18
N SER A 125 -2.40 8.68 -6.14
CA SER A 125 -0.94 8.66 -6.31
C SER A 125 -0.16 8.61 -5.01
N ASP A 126 -0.77 9.06 -3.90
CA ASP A 126 -0.18 9.12 -2.56
C ASP A 126 1.16 9.89 -2.50
N LEU A 127 1.25 10.93 -3.35
CA LEU A 127 2.41 11.79 -3.54
C LEU A 127 2.30 13.13 -2.78
N HIS A 128 1.45 13.18 -1.75
CA HIS A 128 1.40 14.34 -0.86
C HIS A 128 2.50 14.33 0.21
N SER A 129 2.69 15.49 0.78
CA SER A 129 3.47 15.72 2.00
C SER A 129 2.70 16.65 2.94
N PRO A 130 3.15 16.87 4.17
CA PRO A 130 2.57 17.90 5.04
C PRO A 130 2.50 19.29 4.41
N TYR A 131 3.38 19.59 3.44
CA TYR A 131 3.39 20.88 2.73
C TYR A 131 2.29 21.00 1.66
N THR A 132 1.80 19.88 1.12
CA THR A 132 0.93 19.88 -0.07
C THR A 132 -0.46 19.31 0.17
N THR A 133 -0.64 18.45 1.16
CA THR A 133 -1.89 17.73 1.41
C THR A 133 -3.09 18.65 1.62
N PRO A 134 -4.24 18.39 1.00
CA PRO A 134 -5.47 19.13 1.28
C PRO A 134 -6.14 18.68 2.60
N THR A 135 -6.00 17.42 2.98
CA THR A 135 -6.71 16.81 4.10
C THR A 135 -5.89 16.65 5.37
N GLY A 136 -4.58 16.49 5.24
CA GLY A 136 -3.67 16.12 6.32
C GLY A 136 -3.69 14.65 6.70
N ASN A 137 -4.47 13.82 6.03
CA ASN A 137 -4.51 12.38 6.28
C ASN A 137 -3.23 11.72 5.76
N MET A 138 -2.63 10.84 6.57
CA MET A 138 -1.31 10.28 6.26
C MET A 138 -1.35 9.22 5.14
N HIS A 139 -2.52 8.62 4.86
CA HIS A 139 -2.65 7.64 3.79
C HIS A 139 -2.33 8.20 2.39
N GLY A 140 -2.51 9.50 2.14
CA GLY A 140 -2.12 10.15 0.88
C GLY A 140 -0.64 10.55 0.79
N MET A 141 0.25 10.04 1.67
CA MET A 141 1.65 10.50 1.75
C MET A 141 2.72 9.39 1.61
N PRO A 142 2.39 8.09 1.58
CA PRO A 142 3.39 7.04 1.75
C PRO A 142 4.41 6.96 0.62
N VAL A 143 3.98 7.19 -0.61
CA VAL A 143 4.89 7.14 -1.76
C VAL A 143 5.91 8.27 -1.68
N LEU A 144 5.46 9.50 -1.39
CA LEU A 144 6.39 10.64 -1.31
C LEU A 144 7.36 10.51 -0.12
N ALA A 145 6.89 10.02 1.03
CA ALA A 145 7.74 9.71 2.18
C ALA A 145 8.83 8.67 1.83
N SER A 146 8.47 7.66 1.03
CA SER A 146 9.39 6.60 0.60
C SER A 146 10.40 7.09 -0.44
N LEU A 147 10.02 8.06 -1.28
CA LEU A 147 10.90 8.79 -2.19
C LEU A 147 11.83 9.78 -1.45
N GLY A 148 11.59 10.05 -0.16
CA GLY A 148 12.37 11.00 0.63
C GLY A 148 12.17 12.46 0.24
N MET A 149 11.00 12.82 -0.28
CA MET A 149 10.72 14.12 -0.86
C MET A 149 9.64 14.91 -0.11
N ASP A 150 9.58 16.21 -0.38
CA ASP A 150 8.64 17.15 0.24
C ASP A 150 7.66 17.78 -0.76
N ASN A 151 7.95 17.73 -2.06
CA ASN A 151 7.27 18.48 -3.10
C ASN A 151 7.23 20.01 -2.79
N SER A 152 8.35 20.55 -2.33
CA SER A 152 8.46 21.95 -1.88
C SER A 152 8.21 22.96 -2.98
N GLU A 153 8.35 22.58 -4.26
CA GLU A 153 8.06 23.44 -5.42
C GLU A 153 6.55 23.74 -5.55
N LYS A 154 5.70 22.87 -5.01
CA LYS A 154 4.23 22.98 -5.04
C LYS A 154 3.63 23.11 -3.64
N LYS A 155 4.42 23.52 -2.66
CA LYS A 155 3.92 23.76 -1.30
C LYS A 155 2.79 24.77 -1.27
N VAL A 156 1.76 24.47 -0.51
CA VAL A 156 0.60 25.33 -0.28
C VAL A 156 0.57 25.91 1.13
N ARG A 157 1.50 25.48 1.98
CA ARG A 157 1.65 25.95 3.36
C ARG A 157 3.07 25.76 3.88
N GLU A 158 3.38 26.49 4.94
CA GLU A 158 4.52 26.19 5.81
C GLU A 158 4.07 25.25 6.93
N ILE A 159 5.00 24.46 7.46
CA ILE A 159 4.76 23.53 8.57
C ILE A 159 5.60 23.90 9.77
N GLY A 160 5.10 23.59 10.97
CA GLY A 160 5.85 23.81 12.21
C GLY A 160 7.00 22.81 12.39
N GLU A 161 7.98 23.19 13.21
CA GLU A 161 9.17 22.38 13.50
C GLU A 161 8.83 20.95 14.00
N ASN A 162 7.78 20.83 14.82
CA ASN A 162 7.34 19.53 15.32
C ASN A 162 6.90 18.60 14.19
N ILE A 163 6.11 19.11 13.22
CA ILE A 163 5.66 18.30 12.06
C ILE A 163 6.86 17.97 11.17
N PHE A 164 7.73 18.96 10.92
CA PHE A 164 8.94 18.77 10.15
C PHE A 164 9.79 17.63 10.71
N ASN A 165 10.03 17.64 12.03
CA ASN A 165 10.84 16.61 12.68
C ASN A 165 10.22 15.20 12.57
N GLU A 166 8.91 15.05 12.72
CA GLU A 166 8.25 13.75 12.58
C GLU A 166 8.22 13.29 11.11
N TRP A 167 8.01 14.21 10.16
CA TRP A 167 8.07 13.92 8.73
C TRP A 167 9.47 13.45 8.31
N GLU A 168 10.52 14.13 8.81
CA GLU A 168 11.90 13.70 8.57
C GLU A 168 12.18 12.30 9.13
N LYS A 169 11.64 11.95 10.31
CA LYS A 169 11.76 10.60 10.85
C LYS A 169 11.10 9.55 9.94
N LEU A 170 9.89 9.81 9.44
CA LEU A 170 9.20 8.94 8.49
C LEU A 170 10.01 8.76 7.20
N LYS A 171 10.48 9.86 6.59
CA LYS A 171 11.33 9.80 5.40
C LYS A 171 12.64 9.00 5.65
N ASN A 172 13.18 9.07 6.87
CA ASN A 172 14.41 8.40 7.26
C ASN A 172 14.20 7.07 7.99
N LEU A 173 12.98 6.52 7.98
CA LEU A 173 12.68 5.25 8.62
C LEU A 173 13.65 4.15 8.16
N GLY A 174 14.18 3.37 9.09
CA GLY A 174 15.24 2.40 8.83
C GLY A 174 16.63 3.01 8.59
N LYS A 175 16.79 4.33 8.80
CA LYS A 175 18.01 5.11 8.53
C LYS A 175 18.41 5.07 7.04
N ILE A 176 17.45 5.02 6.17
CA ILE A 176 17.63 4.95 4.71
C ILE A 176 16.68 5.95 4.04
N CYS A 177 17.24 6.86 3.25
CA CYS A 177 16.50 7.85 2.48
C CYS A 177 17.29 8.22 1.21
N PRO A 178 16.71 8.18 0.02
CA PRO A 178 15.40 7.60 -0.29
C PRO A 178 15.37 6.06 -0.16
N LYS A 179 14.19 5.47 -0.04
CA LYS A 179 13.99 4.02 -0.01
C LYS A 179 13.74 3.45 -1.41
N ILE A 180 13.08 4.24 -2.25
CA ILE A 180 12.75 3.95 -3.65
C ILE A 180 13.10 5.16 -4.52
N ASN A 181 13.20 4.96 -5.84
CA ASN A 181 13.40 6.04 -6.82
C ASN A 181 12.17 6.15 -7.71
N TYR A 182 11.98 7.29 -8.39
CA TYR A 182 10.79 7.43 -9.25
C TYR A 182 10.83 6.51 -10.46
N GLU A 183 12.00 6.22 -11.00
CA GLU A 183 12.18 5.32 -12.15
C GLU A 183 11.77 3.88 -11.80
N ASP A 184 11.63 3.59 -10.51
CA ASP A 184 11.29 2.27 -9.96
C ASP A 184 9.83 2.18 -9.50
N LEU A 185 9.00 3.16 -9.86
CA LEU A 185 7.59 3.25 -9.49
C LEU A 185 6.71 3.14 -10.72
N VAL A 186 5.69 2.27 -10.66
CA VAL A 186 4.67 2.12 -11.71
C VAL A 186 3.30 2.18 -11.06
N TYR A 187 2.44 3.05 -11.57
CA TYR A 187 1.03 3.13 -11.16
C TYR A 187 0.14 2.28 -12.05
N VAL A 188 -0.86 1.63 -11.44
CA VAL A 188 -1.90 0.88 -12.14
C VAL A 188 -3.26 1.31 -11.62
N GLY A 189 -4.11 1.84 -12.49
CA GLY A 189 -5.46 2.32 -12.14
C GLY A 189 -5.51 3.76 -11.63
N LEU A 190 -4.39 4.48 -11.59
CA LEU A 190 -4.31 5.87 -11.15
C LEU A 190 -5.23 6.77 -12.01
N ARG A 191 -6.12 7.53 -11.32
CA ARG A 191 -7.10 8.38 -12.02
C ARG A 191 -7.59 9.58 -11.20
N ASP A 192 -7.25 9.65 -9.91
CA ASP A 192 -7.57 10.78 -9.04
C ASP A 192 -6.30 11.30 -8.35
N TYR A 193 -5.99 12.55 -8.57
CA TYR A 193 -4.81 13.23 -8.02
C TYR A 193 -4.96 14.75 -8.10
N GLU A 194 -4.41 15.46 -7.15
CA GLU A 194 -4.41 16.91 -7.12
C GLU A 194 -3.28 17.53 -7.99
N GLU A 195 -3.35 18.84 -8.21
CA GLU A 195 -2.36 19.57 -9.02
C GLU A 195 -0.92 19.37 -8.52
N GLN A 196 -0.74 19.28 -7.20
CA GLN A 196 0.57 19.10 -6.57
C GLN A 196 1.17 17.73 -6.91
N GLU A 197 0.35 16.69 -6.94
CA GLU A 197 0.74 15.33 -7.30
C GLU A 197 0.96 15.20 -8.80
N LYS A 198 0.04 15.79 -9.61
CA LYS A 198 0.20 15.85 -11.07
C LYS A 198 1.53 16.46 -11.48
N PHE A 199 1.96 17.51 -10.76
CA PHE A 199 3.26 18.13 -11.02
C PHE A 199 4.42 17.11 -10.91
N LEU A 200 4.41 16.23 -9.91
CA LEU A 200 5.45 15.20 -9.75
C LEU A 200 5.32 14.10 -10.81
N ILE A 201 4.09 13.66 -11.10
CA ILE A 201 3.81 12.66 -12.15
C ILE A 201 4.38 13.14 -13.48
N ASP A 202 4.08 14.37 -13.87
CA ASP A 202 4.54 14.97 -15.13
C ASP A 202 6.07 15.22 -15.11
N LYS A 203 6.59 15.79 -14.02
CA LYS A 203 8.01 16.15 -13.87
C LYS A 203 8.94 14.95 -13.99
N TYR A 204 8.56 13.83 -13.40
CA TYR A 204 9.35 12.60 -13.39
C TYR A 204 8.88 11.57 -14.42
N ASN A 205 7.88 11.94 -15.23
CA ASN A 205 7.30 11.06 -16.25
C ASN A 205 6.96 9.67 -15.67
N LEU A 206 6.24 9.67 -14.54
CA LEU A 206 5.91 8.44 -13.82
C LEU A 206 5.04 7.53 -14.69
N PRO A 207 5.37 6.26 -14.87
CA PRO A 207 4.57 5.33 -15.64
C PRO A 207 3.20 5.10 -15.00
N VAL A 208 2.14 5.34 -15.76
CA VAL A 208 0.74 5.10 -15.37
C VAL A 208 0.10 4.16 -16.37
N ILE A 209 -0.46 3.06 -15.88
CA ILE A 209 -1.29 2.12 -16.62
C ILE A 209 -2.75 2.44 -16.27
N ALA A 210 -3.47 3.06 -17.17
CA ALA A 210 -4.88 3.39 -16.97
C ALA A 210 -5.78 2.15 -17.13
N SER A 211 -6.97 2.15 -16.51
CA SER A 211 -7.96 1.06 -16.63
C SER A 211 -8.35 0.78 -18.08
N GLN A 212 -8.46 1.83 -18.92
CA GLN A 212 -8.74 1.69 -20.34
C GLN A 212 -7.61 0.96 -21.09
N GLU A 213 -6.35 1.23 -20.74
CA GLU A 213 -5.20 0.58 -21.36
C GLU A 213 -5.19 -0.93 -21.10
N ILE A 214 -5.66 -1.36 -19.93
CA ILE A 214 -5.81 -2.78 -19.59
C ILE A 214 -6.81 -3.46 -20.52
N THR A 215 -7.93 -2.79 -20.79
CA THR A 215 -8.95 -3.28 -21.72
C THR A 215 -8.41 -3.37 -23.16
N ASP A 216 -7.63 -2.39 -23.59
CA ASP A 216 -7.12 -2.28 -24.97
C ASP A 216 -5.98 -3.26 -25.26
N LEU A 217 -5.07 -3.45 -24.31
CA LEU A 217 -3.88 -4.29 -24.48
C LEU A 217 -4.08 -5.75 -24.05
N GLY A 218 -4.92 -5.97 -23.06
CA GLY A 218 -5.08 -7.24 -22.35
C GLY A 218 -4.03 -7.46 -21.26
N ILE A 219 -4.37 -8.32 -20.31
CA ILE A 219 -3.64 -8.55 -19.06
C ILE A 219 -2.16 -8.91 -19.30
N GLU A 220 -1.89 -9.87 -20.18
CA GLU A 220 -0.53 -10.37 -20.42
C GLU A 220 0.42 -9.23 -20.84
N LYS A 221 0.01 -8.40 -21.80
CA LYS A 221 0.84 -7.27 -22.27
C LYS A 221 0.99 -6.18 -21.20
N VAL A 222 -0.02 -5.97 -20.37
CA VAL A 222 0.06 -5.03 -19.25
C VAL A 222 1.07 -5.52 -18.22
N VAL A 223 1.04 -6.78 -17.84
CA VAL A 223 2.01 -7.40 -16.94
C VAL A 223 3.43 -7.29 -17.51
N ASP A 224 3.62 -7.63 -18.79
CA ASP A 224 4.91 -7.51 -19.47
C ASP A 224 5.41 -6.07 -19.48
N LYS A 225 4.55 -5.09 -19.74
CA LYS A 225 4.89 -3.66 -19.72
C LYS A 225 5.36 -3.22 -18.33
N ILE A 226 4.64 -3.60 -17.26
CA ILE A 226 4.99 -3.29 -15.88
C ILE A 226 6.35 -3.89 -15.53
N LEU A 227 6.54 -5.19 -15.77
CA LEU A 227 7.79 -5.88 -15.45
C LEU A 227 8.97 -5.37 -16.28
N SER A 228 8.75 -4.98 -17.53
CA SER A 228 9.76 -4.36 -18.39
C SER A 228 10.18 -2.99 -17.85
N THR A 229 9.25 -2.19 -17.33
CA THR A 229 9.56 -0.90 -16.72
C THR A 229 10.44 -1.09 -15.47
N LEU A 230 10.18 -2.11 -14.69
CA LEU A 230 10.94 -2.44 -13.48
C LEU A 230 12.11 -3.42 -13.72
N PHE A 231 12.55 -3.56 -14.97
CA PHE A 231 13.61 -4.50 -15.33
C PHE A 231 14.89 -4.33 -14.51
N ALA A 232 15.27 -3.07 -14.23
CA ALA A 232 16.49 -2.74 -13.49
C ALA A 232 16.38 -3.00 -11.97
N CYS A 233 15.20 -3.29 -11.45
CA CYS A 233 14.99 -3.56 -10.02
C CYS A 233 15.42 -4.99 -9.66
N ASP A 234 16.02 -5.14 -8.48
CA ASP A 234 16.40 -6.45 -7.93
C ASP A 234 15.19 -7.13 -7.30
N TYR A 235 14.33 -6.37 -6.62
CA TYR A 235 13.13 -6.81 -5.93
C TYR A 235 11.95 -5.92 -6.29
N ILE A 236 10.74 -6.47 -6.20
CA ILE A 236 9.49 -5.76 -6.48
C ILE A 236 8.54 -5.92 -5.30
N TYR A 237 8.00 -4.80 -4.86
CA TYR A 237 6.88 -4.72 -3.93
C TYR A 237 5.60 -4.37 -4.69
N ILE A 238 4.51 -5.07 -4.38
CA ILE A 238 3.18 -4.78 -4.92
C ILE A 238 2.31 -4.27 -3.78
N SER A 239 1.82 -3.05 -3.92
CA SER A 239 0.77 -2.47 -3.09
C SER A 239 -0.54 -2.47 -3.85
N PHE A 240 -1.58 -3.02 -3.25
CA PHE A 240 -2.91 -3.07 -3.81
C PHE A 240 -3.90 -2.38 -2.88
N ASP A 241 -4.26 -1.16 -3.25
CA ASP A 241 -5.40 -0.46 -2.68
C ASP A 241 -6.69 -0.94 -3.32
N VAL A 242 -7.67 -1.32 -2.49
CA VAL A 242 -8.95 -1.81 -3.00
C VAL A 242 -9.78 -0.72 -3.68
N ASP A 243 -9.45 0.57 -3.48
CA ASP A 243 -10.11 1.68 -4.17
C ASP A 243 -9.69 1.82 -5.63
N SER A 244 -8.61 1.11 -6.05
CA SER A 244 -8.28 0.93 -7.46
C SER A 244 -9.42 0.26 -8.23
N LEU A 245 -10.25 -0.54 -7.55
CA LEU A 245 -11.42 -1.17 -8.13
C LEU A 245 -12.52 -0.14 -8.45
N ASP A 246 -13.33 -0.46 -9.45
CA ASP A 246 -14.48 0.37 -9.80
C ASP A 246 -15.56 0.30 -8.71
N PRO A 247 -16.24 1.42 -8.38
CA PRO A 247 -17.32 1.45 -7.39
C PRO A 247 -18.49 0.50 -7.67
N SER A 248 -18.61 0.00 -8.90
CA SER A 248 -19.61 -1.03 -9.25
C SER A 248 -19.25 -2.41 -8.67
N VAL A 249 -17.99 -2.65 -8.31
CA VAL A 249 -17.54 -3.85 -7.58
C VAL A 249 -17.92 -3.73 -6.11
N SER A 250 -17.52 -2.64 -5.46
CA SER A 250 -17.84 -2.31 -4.09
C SER A 250 -17.48 -0.86 -3.76
N ARG A 251 -18.10 -0.33 -2.71
CA ARG A 251 -17.81 1.00 -2.13
C ARG A 251 -17.23 0.90 -0.73
N GLY A 252 -16.75 -0.26 -0.33
CA GLY A 252 -16.19 -0.54 1.00
C GLY A 252 -14.75 -0.04 1.15
N THR A 253 -14.50 1.22 0.78
CA THR A 253 -13.23 1.93 0.91
C THR A 253 -13.46 3.41 1.19
N GLY A 254 -12.46 4.10 1.75
CA GLY A 254 -12.59 5.50 2.18
C GLY A 254 -12.88 6.49 1.05
N ILE A 255 -12.22 6.34 -0.10
CA ILE A 255 -12.36 7.25 -1.25
C ILE A 255 -12.57 6.42 -2.52
N SER A 256 -13.81 6.27 -2.93
CA SER A 256 -14.18 5.46 -4.10
C SER A 256 -14.27 6.34 -5.35
N VAL A 257 -13.54 5.99 -6.41
CA VAL A 257 -13.43 6.77 -7.66
C VAL A 257 -13.97 5.96 -8.85
N PRO A 258 -14.83 6.52 -9.73
CA PRO A 258 -15.33 5.85 -10.92
C PRO A 258 -14.23 5.49 -11.93
N ASP A 259 -14.58 4.64 -12.89
CA ASP A 259 -13.73 4.19 -14.01
C ASP A 259 -12.51 3.36 -13.53
N GLY A 260 -12.70 2.63 -12.44
CA GLY A 260 -11.69 1.76 -11.82
C GLY A 260 -11.49 0.42 -12.51
N LEU A 261 -10.71 -0.42 -11.87
CA LEU A 261 -10.44 -1.78 -12.32
C LEU A 261 -11.64 -2.70 -12.06
N LYS A 262 -11.86 -3.67 -12.94
CA LYS A 262 -12.74 -4.79 -12.61
C LYS A 262 -12.01 -5.76 -11.67
N GLU A 263 -12.76 -6.43 -10.79
CA GLU A 263 -12.19 -7.45 -9.89
C GLU A 263 -11.33 -8.48 -10.65
N ILE A 264 -11.84 -8.97 -11.77
CA ILE A 264 -11.14 -9.98 -12.55
C ILE A 264 -9.84 -9.45 -13.15
N ASP A 265 -9.85 -8.22 -13.66
CA ASP A 265 -8.66 -7.61 -14.28
C ASP A 265 -7.57 -7.37 -13.22
N ALA A 266 -7.92 -6.81 -12.06
CA ALA A 266 -7.01 -6.63 -10.93
C ALA A 266 -6.42 -7.95 -10.46
N THR A 267 -7.26 -8.98 -10.31
CA THR A 267 -6.83 -10.31 -9.87
C THR A 267 -5.84 -10.94 -10.85
N GLU A 268 -6.14 -10.91 -12.14
CA GLU A 268 -5.28 -11.53 -13.17
C GLU A 268 -3.95 -10.75 -13.34
N ILE A 269 -3.97 -9.41 -13.20
CA ILE A 269 -2.73 -8.61 -13.17
C ILE A 269 -1.87 -9.04 -11.97
N ILE A 270 -2.44 -9.08 -10.75
CA ILE A 270 -1.71 -9.50 -9.55
C ILE A 270 -1.12 -10.89 -9.74
N ILE A 271 -1.92 -11.88 -10.18
CA ILE A 271 -1.44 -13.25 -10.44
C ILE A 271 -0.33 -13.27 -11.51
N GLY A 272 -0.47 -12.46 -12.56
CA GLY A 272 0.54 -12.34 -13.60
C GLY A 272 1.86 -11.79 -13.08
N LEU A 273 1.81 -10.75 -12.26
CA LEU A 273 2.97 -10.14 -11.62
C LEU A 273 3.66 -11.08 -10.63
N MET A 274 2.87 -11.86 -9.88
CA MET A 274 3.39 -12.85 -8.91
C MET A 274 4.18 -14.00 -9.56
N LYS A 275 4.17 -14.16 -10.89
CA LYS A 275 5.04 -15.10 -11.60
C LYS A 275 6.50 -14.65 -11.66
N SER A 276 6.77 -13.39 -11.34
CA SER A 276 8.13 -12.86 -11.32
C SER A 276 8.83 -13.22 -10.00
N ASP A 277 9.99 -13.87 -10.08
CA ASP A 277 10.82 -14.19 -8.92
C ASP A 277 11.33 -12.94 -8.17
N LYS A 278 11.23 -11.77 -8.78
CA LYS A 278 11.58 -10.49 -8.15
C LYS A 278 10.55 -10.00 -7.15
N VAL A 279 9.29 -10.48 -7.21
CA VAL A 279 8.26 -10.05 -6.24
C VAL A 279 8.59 -10.62 -4.87
N CYS A 280 8.83 -9.71 -3.92
CA CYS A 280 9.28 -10.06 -2.58
C CYS A 280 8.27 -9.77 -1.48
N CYS A 281 7.23 -8.98 -1.76
CA CYS A 281 6.18 -8.62 -0.79
C CYS A 281 4.92 -8.21 -1.54
N PHE A 282 3.77 -8.53 -0.95
CA PHE A 282 2.45 -8.06 -1.39
C PHE A 282 1.70 -7.44 -0.20
N GLU A 283 1.06 -6.31 -0.44
CA GLU A 283 0.20 -5.63 0.54
C GLU A 283 -1.17 -5.36 -0.06
N ILE A 284 -2.24 -5.57 0.72
CA ILE A 284 -3.60 -5.17 0.43
C ILE A 284 -4.11 -4.23 1.51
N THR A 285 -4.80 -3.16 1.13
CA THR A 285 -5.15 -2.07 2.05
C THR A 285 -6.49 -1.38 1.73
N GLU A 286 -6.92 -0.46 2.60
CA GLU A 286 -8.06 0.47 2.49
C GLU A 286 -9.44 -0.22 2.48
N ILE A 287 -9.56 -1.38 3.11
CA ILE A 287 -10.85 -2.08 3.24
C ILE A 287 -11.60 -1.51 4.44
N ASP A 288 -12.70 -0.80 4.18
CA ASP A 288 -13.56 -0.24 5.23
C ASP A 288 -14.96 -0.90 5.22
N PRO A 289 -15.16 -1.92 6.08
CA PRO A 289 -16.46 -2.63 6.16
C PRO A 289 -17.61 -1.78 6.67
N SER A 290 -17.33 -0.63 7.26
CA SER A 290 -18.38 0.27 7.78
C SER A 290 -19.10 1.04 6.66
N LEU A 291 -18.46 1.16 5.50
CA LEU A 291 -18.97 1.84 4.31
C LEU A 291 -19.70 0.90 3.35
N ASP A 292 -19.74 -0.39 3.65
CA ASP A 292 -20.15 -1.44 2.72
C ASP A 292 -21.25 -2.32 3.31
N ASN A 293 -22.46 -2.20 2.78
CA ASN A 293 -23.55 -3.10 3.14
C ASN A 293 -23.24 -4.50 2.60
N ASP A 294 -23.50 -5.56 3.40
CA ASP A 294 -23.17 -6.97 3.05
C ASP A 294 -21.68 -7.26 2.81
N LYS A 295 -20.82 -6.25 2.99
CA LYS A 295 -19.35 -6.32 2.98
C LYS A 295 -18.74 -6.97 1.72
N PRO A 296 -19.18 -6.58 0.52
CA PRO A 296 -18.66 -7.13 -0.72
C PRO A 296 -17.16 -6.87 -0.89
N MET A 297 -16.62 -5.72 -0.44
CA MET A 297 -15.18 -5.44 -0.56
C MET A 297 -14.32 -6.45 0.20
N ALA A 298 -14.69 -6.82 1.43
CA ALA A 298 -13.96 -7.84 2.19
C ALA A 298 -14.01 -9.22 1.51
N LYS A 299 -15.13 -9.55 0.83
CA LYS A 299 -15.24 -10.78 0.03
C LYS A 299 -14.33 -10.73 -1.20
N VAL A 300 -14.34 -9.63 -1.94
CA VAL A 300 -13.48 -9.41 -3.11
C VAL A 300 -12.01 -9.47 -2.70
N ALA A 301 -11.64 -8.75 -1.64
CA ALA A 301 -10.28 -8.76 -1.10
C ALA A 301 -9.81 -10.17 -0.74
N PHE A 302 -10.66 -10.94 -0.04
CA PHE A 302 -10.32 -12.32 0.31
C PHE A 302 -10.18 -13.22 -0.93
N ASN A 303 -11.08 -13.10 -1.92
CA ASN A 303 -10.97 -13.85 -3.18
C ASN A 303 -9.65 -13.57 -3.91
N ILE A 304 -9.22 -12.31 -3.97
CA ILE A 304 -7.94 -11.92 -4.57
C ILE A 304 -6.78 -12.57 -3.82
N LEU A 305 -6.76 -12.45 -2.48
CA LEU A 305 -5.74 -13.04 -1.62
C LEU A 305 -5.64 -14.54 -1.80
N GLU A 306 -6.77 -15.25 -1.74
CA GLU A 306 -6.82 -16.71 -1.85
C GLU A 306 -6.34 -17.18 -3.22
N ARG A 307 -6.77 -16.53 -4.31
CA ARG A 307 -6.34 -16.86 -5.67
C ARG A 307 -4.85 -16.59 -5.89
N MET A 308 -4.34 -15.45 -5.40
CA MET A 308 -2.92 -15.10 -5.46
C MET A 308 -2.07 -16.15 -4.72
N VAL A 309 -2.43 -16.47 -3.49
CA VAL A 309 -1.68 -17.44 -2.65
C VAL A 309 -1.76 -18.86 -3.24
N ASN A 310 -2.92 -19.26 -3.73
CA ASN A 310 -3.06 -20.55 -4.41
C ASN A 310 -2.19 -20.64 -5.69
N HIS A 311 -1.95 -19.52 -6.35
CA HIS A 311 -1.03 -19.48 -7.49
C HIS A 311 0.43 -19.65 -7.04
N LEU A 312 0.85 -18.93 -5.99
CA LEU A 312 2.19 -19.08 -5.41
C LEU A 312 2.49 -20.51 -5.00
N ASN A 313 1.54 -21.17 -4.34
CA ASN A 313 1.71 -22.55 -3.88
C ASN A 313 1.78 -23.59 -5.01
N LYS A 314 1.23 -23.29 -6.21
CA LYS A 314 1.30 -24.17 -7.38
C LYS A 314 2.58 -23.99 -8.21
N GLY A 315 3.21 -22.85 -8.12
CA GLY A 315 4.46 -22.53 -8.80
C GLY A 315 5.71 -22.93 -8.00
N LEU A 316 5.50 -23.37 -6.76
CA LEU A 316 6.50 -23.91 -5.85
C LEU A 316 6.45 -25.44 -5.85
#